data_21c6ca014a3e807c237be39c4ebf3880
#
_entry.id   21c6ca014a3e807c237be39c4ebf3880
#
_cell.length_a   1.000
_cell.length_b   1.000
_cell.length_c   1.000
_cell.angle_alpha   90.00
_cell.angle_beta   90.00
_cell.angle_gamma   90.00
#
_symmetry.space_group_name_H-M   'P 1'
#
loop_
_entity.id
_entity.type
_entity.pdbx_description
1 polymer ?
#
loop_
_entity_poly.entity_id
_entity_poly.type
_entity_poly.pdbx_seq_one_letter_code
_entity_poly.pdbx_strand_id
1 'polypeptide(L)'
;MTRYFPELVTQVIEQLPERCVIDGEIVIPDGEGARLDFEALLQRIHPAASRVNLLASQTPARFVAFDLLALGDTDYTERPFSERRAALEDALAAVRAPLHVTPATTDRELAGRWFSQFEGAGLDGLIAKPLDGGYEPDKRVMFKVNHERTA
;
A
#
# COMPACT_ATOMS: atom_id res chain seq x y z
N MET A 1 -9.94 -6.61 9.86
CA MET A 1 -8.81 -6.85 8.94
C MET A 1 -7.85 -7.93 9.43
N THR A 2 -7.38 -7.87 10.66
CA THR A 2 -6.39 -8.82 11.21
C THR A 2 -6.81 -10.30 11.08
N ARG A 3 -8.06 -10.62 11.31
CA ARG A 3 -8.54 -12.02 11.23
C ARG A 3 -8.62 -12.57 9.80
N TYR A 4 -8.64 -11.69 8.79
CA TYR A 4 -8.74 -12.11 7.38
C TYR A 4 -7.39 -12.24 6.67
N PHE A 5 -6.32 -11.69 7.27
CA PHE A 5 -4.98 -11.69 6.69
C PHE A 5 -3.94 -12.10 7.73
N PRO A 6 -4.04 -13.34 8.28
CA PRO A 6 -3.12 -13.79 9.33
C PRO A 6 -1.66 -13.82 8.86
N GLU A 7 -1.42 -14.07 7.58
CA GLU A 7 -0.08 -14.07 7.01
C GLU A 7 0.59 -12.68 7.07
N LEU A 8 -0.20 -11.61 6.96
CA LEU A 8 0.31 -10.24 7.09
C LEU A 8 0.53 -9.84 8.55
N VAL A 9 -0.33 -10.28 9.47
CA VAL A 9 -0.23 -9.92 10.90
C VAL A 9 1.13 -10.31 11.46
N THR A 10 1.58 -11.53 11.19
CA THR A 10 2.89 -12.02 11.63
C THR A 10 4.02 -11.13 11.11
N GLN A 11 3.98 -10.79 9.83
CA GLN A 11 5.01 -9.98 9.19
C GLN A 11 5.01 -8.53 9.67
N VAL A 12 3.84 -7.97 9.92
CA VAL A 12 3.71 -6.62 10.49
C VAL A 12 4.34 -6.57 11.87
N ILE A 13 4.06 -7.55 12.73
CA ILE A 13 4.64 -7.63 14.06
C ILE A 13 6.17 -7.76 14.02
N GLU A 14 6.69 -8.58 13.10
CA GLU A 14 8.14 -8.82 12.99
C GLU A 14 8.90 -7.66 12.37
N GLN A 15 8.35 -6.98 11.37
CA GLN A 15 9.10 -6.07 10.52
C GLN A 15 8.83 -4.59 10.75
N LEU A 16 7.64 -4.21 11.22
CA LEU A 16 7.31 -2.79 11.43
C LEU A 16 7.76 -2.30 12.79
N PRO A 17 8.01 -0.98 12.94
CA PRO A 17 8.26 -0.40 14.24
C PRO A 17 7.15 -0.72 15.24
N GLU A 18 7.51 -0.92 16.50
CA GLU A 18 6.56 -1.31 17.57
C GLU A 18 5.39 -0.34 17.71
N ARG A 19 5.65 0.96 17.54
CA ARG A 19 4.65 2.03 17.64
C ARG A 19 4.67 2.86 16.37
N CYS A 20 3.73 2.61 15.49
CA CYS A 20 3.59 3.37 14.24
C CYS A 20 2.14 3.32 13.74
N VAL A 21 1.79 4.33 12.96
CA VAL A 21 0.54 4.35 12.17
C VAL A 21 0.95 4.57 10.72
N ILE A 22 0.71 3.57 9.90
CA ILE A 22 1.09 3.54 8.50
C ILE A 22 -0.16 3.31 7.67
N ASP A 23 -0.33 4.10 6.63
CA ASP A 23 -1.39 3.96 5.66
C ASP A 23 -0.87 3.21 4.42
N GLY A 24 -1.67 2.30 3.94
CA GLY A 24 -1.28 1.45 2.82
C GLY A 24 -2.44 0.64 2.28
N GLU A 25 -2.14 -0.25 1.37
CA GLU A 25 -3.12 -1.10 0.70
C GLU A 25 -2.71 -2.57 0.79
N ILE A 26 -3.70 -3.42 1.05
CA ILE A 26 -3.54 -4.87 0.97
C ILE A 26 -3.86 -5.29 -0.46
N VAL A 27 -2.94 -6.01 -1.09
CA VAL A 27 -3.10 -6.51 -2.45
C VAL A 27 -2.78 -8.00 -2.50
N ILE A 28 -3.36 -8.70 -3.47
CA ILE A 28 -3.03 -10.10 -3.75
C ILE A 28 -2.52 -10.16 -5.18
N PRO A 29 -1.23 -10.50 -5.41
CA PRO A 29 -0.73 -10.74 -6.76
C PRO A 29 -1.34 -12.03 -7.31
N ASP A 30 -1.49 -12.08 -8.64
CA ASP A 30 -1.90 -13.31 -9.32
C ASP A 30 -0.81 -14.41 -9.19
N GLY A 31 -1.12 -15.63 -9.65
CA GLY A 31 -0.22 -16.77 -9.52
C GLY A 31 1.14 -16.60 -10.21
N GLU A 32 1.25 -15.67 -11.15
CA GLU A 32 2.48 -15.33 -11.86
C GLU A 32 3.21 -14.13 -11.24
N GLY A 33 2.54 -13.42 -10.32
CA GLY A 33 3.10 -12.24 -9.66
C GLY A 33 3.18 -11.00 -10.54
N ALA A 34 2.66 -11.05 -11.77
CA ALA A 34 2.73 -9.97 -12.75
C ALA A 34 1.58 -8.96 -12.65
N ARG A 35 0.48 -9.35 -12.02
CA ARG A 35 -0.73 -8.53 -11.90
C ARG A 35 -1.34 -8.67 -10.51
N LEU A 36 -2.18 -7.71 -10.14
CA LEU A 36 -3.00 -7.78 -8.93
C LEU A 36 -4.29 -8.53 -9.22
N ASP A 37 -4.70 -9.40 -8.29
CA ASP A 37 -5.92 -10.18 -8.37
C ASP A 37 -6.95 -9.63 -7.39
N PHE A 38 -7.80 -8.74 -7.85
CA PHE A 38 -8.86 -8.13 -7.03
C PHE A 38 -9.96 -9.12 -6.66
N GLU A 39 -10.22 -10.12 -7.50
CA GLU A 39 -11.19 -11.15 -7.19
C GLU A 39 -10.74 -12.02 -6.02
N ALA A 40 -9.47 -12.43 -6.00
CA ALA A 40 -8.88 -13.14 -4.88
C ALA A 40 -8.95 -12.31 -3.59
N LEU A 41 -8.74 -10.99 -3.68
CA LEU A 41 -8.87 -10.09 -2.54
C LEU A 41 -10.30 -10.06 -2.00
N LEU A 42 -11.30 -10.00 -2.87
CA LEU A 42 -12.71 -10.01 -2.48
C LEU A 42 -13.10 -11.32 -1.77
N GLN A 43 -12.52 -12.44 -2.14
CA GLN A 43 -12.73 -13.73 -1.47
C GLN A 43 -12.21 -13.76 -0.02
N ARG A 44 -11.34 -12.82 0.36
CA ARG A 44 -10.79 -12.71 1.72
C ARG A 44 -11.72 -11.93 2.66
N ILE A 45 -12.82 -11.40 2.17
CA ILE A 45 -13.79 -10.64 2.94
C ILE A 45 -14.93 -11.59 3.36
N HIS A 46 -15.11 -11.75 4.68
CA HIS A 46 -16.16 -12.57 5.30
C HIS A 46 -16.14 -14.10 5.06
N PRO A 47 -15.01 -14.76 4.78
CA PRO A 47 -15.01 -16.22 4.75
C PRO A 47 -15.00 -16.82 6.16
N ALA A 48 -15.33 -18.10 6.27
CA ALA A 48 -15.15 -18.85 7.49
C ALA A 48 -13.65 -18.96 7.85
N ALA A 49 -13.34 -19.12 9.15
CA ALA A 49 -11.96 -19.13 9.64
C ALA A 49 -11.06 -20.19 8.95
N SER A 50 -11.62 -21.39 8.69
CA SER A 50 -10.88 -22.46 7.98
C SER A 50 -10.52 -22.05 6.55
N ARG A 51 -11.41 -21.32 5.88
CA ARG A 51 -11.15 -20.83 4.52
C ARG A 51 -10.13 -19.70 4.51
N VAL A 52 -10.13 -18.83 5.53
CA VAL A 52 -9.11 -17.78 5.66
C VAL A 52 -7.71 -18.40 5.68
N ASN A 53 -7.49 -19.43 6.50
CA ASN A 53 -6.20 -20.09 6.60
C ASN A 53 -5.78 -20.76 5.29
N LEU A 54 -6.74 -21.39 4.59
CA LEU A 54 -6.48 -21.99 3.29
C LEU A 54 -6.08 -20.93 2.25
N LEU A 55 -6.85 -19.83 2.16
CA LEU A 55 -6.56 -18.76 1.22
C LEU A 55 -5.25 -18.04 1.55
N ALA A 56 -4.92 -17.86 2.83
CA ALA A 56 -3.64 -17.28 3.25
C ALA A 56 -2.44 -18.09 2.76
N SER A 57 -2.56 -19.40 2.63
CA SER A 57 -1.50 -20.25 2.10
C SER A 57 -1.48 -20.33 0.58
N GLN A 58 -2.64 -20.31 -0.07
CA GLN A 58 -2.77 -20.45 -1.53
C GLN A 58 -2.56 -19.13 -2.28
N THR A 59 -3.13 -18.04 -1.76
CA THR A 59 -3.08 -16.71 -2.36
C THR A 59 -2.66 -15.68 -1.31
N PRO A 60 -1.39 -15.72 -0.86
CA PRO A 60 -0.92 -14.83 0.20
C PRO A 60 -1.00 -13.36 -0.22
N ALA A 61 -1.46 -12.53 0.70
CA ALA A 61 -1.57 -11.09 0.50
C ALA A 61 -0.22 -10.39 0.72
N ARG A 62 -0.11 -9.19 0.14
CA ARG A 62 0.99 -8.25 0.37
C ARG A 62 0.44 -6.92 0.88
N PHE A 63 1.23 -6.23 1.66
CA PHE A 63 0.92 -4.88 2.13
C PHE A 63 1.86 -3.88 1.47
N VAL A 64 1.29 -2.84 0.88
CA VAL A 64 2.04 -1.79 0.19
C VAL A 64 1.80 -0.47 0.91
N ALA A 65 2.80 0.02 1.62
CA ALA A 65 2.74 1.26 2.39
C ALA A 65 2.94 2.48 1.49
N PHE A 66 2.17 3.54 1.72
CA PHE A 66 2.30 4.78 0.96
C PHE A 66 2.33 6.05 1.81
N ASP A 67 1.96 6.00 3.09
CA ASP A 67 2.04 7.16 3.99
C ASP A 67 2.36 6.73 5.41
N LEU A 68 2.94 7.62 6.19
CA LEU A 68 3.23 7.42 7.60
C LEU A 68 2.61 8.56 8.40
N LEU A 69 1.76 8.23 9.36
CA LEU A 69 0.99 9.18 10.13
C LEU A 69 1.53 9.38 11.55
N ALA A 70 2.16 8.38 12.12
CA ALA A 70 2.79 8.46 13.43
C ALA A 70 3.93 7.45 13.54
N LEU A 71 4.95 7.80 14.31
CA LEU A 71 6.10 6.94 14.60
C LEU A 71 6.59 7.22 16.01
N GLY A 72 6.59 6.20 16.88
CA GLY A 72 6.90 6.39 18.30
C GLY A 72 5.91 7.38 18.93
N ASP A 73 6.42 8.42 19.54
CA ASP A 73 5.62 9.48 20.15
C ASP A 73 5.37 10.68 19.21
N THR A 74 5.83 10.59 17.97
CA THR A 74 5.73 11.69 16.99
C THR A 74 4.48 11.51 16.14
N ASP A 75 3.62 12.54 16.09
CA ASP A 75 2.49 12.66 15.19
C ASP A 75 2.95 13.39 13.92
N TYR A 76 2.81 12.75 12.77
CA TYR A 76 3.18 13.30 11.47
C TYR A 76 2.01 13.85 10.67
N THR A 77 0.79 13.78 11.19
CA THR A 77 -0.42 14.12 10.40
C THR A 77 -0.45 15.57 9.94
N GLU A 78 0.09 16.52 10.74
CA GLU A 78 0.18 17.93 10.38
C GLU A 78 1.44 18.29 9.61
N ARG A 79 2.38 17.35 9.47
CA ARG A 79 3.62 17.58 8.75
C ARG A 79 3.44 17.45 7.25
N PRO A 80 4.26 18.14 6.44
CA PRO A 80 4.19 18.03 4.98
C PRO A 80 4.37 16.60 4.50
N PHE A 81 3.75 16.25 3.38
CA PHE A 81 3.90 14.91 2.80
C PHE A 81 5.35 14.53 2.56
N SER A 82 6.20 15.49 2.13
CA SER A 82 7.63 15.24 1.94
C SER A 82 8.32 14.69 3.20
N GLU A 83 7.98 15.21 4.38
CA GLU A 83 8.51 14.70 5.65
C GLU A 83 7.91 13.34 6.01
N ARG A 84 6.60 13.16 5.83
CA ARG A 84 5.95 11.89 6.07
C ARG A 84 6.53 10.79 5.18
N ARG A 85 6.77 11.09 3.90
CA ARG A 85 7.36 10.14 2.95
C ARG A 85 8.80 9.79 3.31
N ALA A 86 9.61 10.77 3.70
CA ALA A 86 10.97 10.52 4.15
C ALA A 86 11.00 9.64 5.41
N ALA A 87 10.12 9.90 6.37
CA ALA A 87 10.00 9.08 7.58
C ALA A 87 9.54 7.65 7.26
N LEU A 88 8.61 7.48 6.32
CA LEU A 88 8.15 6.17 5.86
C LEU A 88 9.31 5.37 5.24
N GLU A 89 10.04 5.96 4.33
CA GLU A 89 11.17 5.31 3.66
C GLU A 89 12.27 4.91 4.64
N ASP A 90 12.56 5.77 5.61
CA ASP A 90 13.53 5.49 6.65
C ASP A 90 13.08 4.36 7.59
N ALA A 91 11.85 4.45 8.09
CA ALA A 91 11.29 3.47 9.01
C ALA A 91 11.16 2.08 8.39
N LEU A 92 10.88 2.01 7.09
CA LEU A 92 10.65 0.77 6.36
C LEU A 92 11.82 0.40 5.41
N ALA A 93 12.99 0.98 5.59
CA ALA A 93 14.15 0.75 4.71
C ALA A 93 14.58 -0.71 4.63
N ALA A 94 14.36 -1.48 5.69
CA ALA A 94 14.80 -2.89 5.78
C ALA A 94 13.65 -3.89 5.63
N VAL A 95 12.44 -3.46 5.33
CA VAL A 95 11.32 -4.40 5.18
C VAL A 95 11.50 -5.30 3.96
N ARG A 96 10.99 -6.50 4.09
CA ARG A 96 11.02 -7.54 3.05
C ARG A 96 9.60 -7.95 2.69
N ALA A 97 9.43 -8.57 1.53
CA ALA A 97 8.15 -9.16 1.16
C ALA A 97 7.60 -10.02 2.32
N PRO A 98 6.32 -9.98 2.60
CA PRO A 98 5.21 -9.38 1.85
C PRO A 98 4.93 -7.90 2.13
N LEU A 99 5.82 -7.21 2.84
CA LEU A 99 5.70 -5.77 3.10
C LEU A 99 6.51 -4.99 2.08
N HIS A 100 5.92 -3.93 1.54
CA HIS A 100 6.52 -3.08 0.50
C HIS A 100 6.23 -1.62 0.77
N VAL A 101 7.09 -0.74 0.25
CA VAL A 101 6.84 0.70 0.16
C VAL A 101 6.58 1.03 -1.30
N THR A 102 5.51 1.77 -1.60
CA THR A 102 5.22 2.17 -2.97
C THR A 102 6.37 2.98 -3.56
N PRO A 103 6.69 2.80 -4.83
CA PRO A 103 7.59 3.73 -5.51
C PRO A 103 6.98 5.13 -5.53
N ALA A 104 7.82 6.14 -5.38
CA ALA A 104 7.43 7.54 -5.47
C ALA A 104 8.52 8.34 -6.17
N THR A 105 8.13 9.37 -6.88
CA THR A 105 9.07 10.25 -7.58
C THR A 105 8.50 11.66 -7.68
N THR A 106 9.39 12.65 -7.74
CA THR A 106 9.06 14.03 -8.14
C THR A 106 9.35 14.28 -9.62
N ASP A 107 9.94 13.30 -10.30
CA ASP A 107 10.24 13.37 -11.74
C ASP A 107 8.98 13.03 -12.55
N ARG A 108 8.47 14.03 -13.23
CA ARG A 108 7.25 13.90 -14.05
C ARG A 108 7.40 12.91 -15.21
N GLU A 109 8.58 12.86 -15.83
CA GLU A 109 8.84 11.92 -16.94
C GLU A 109 8.86 10.48 -16.43
N LEU A 110 9.50 10.24 -15.31
CA LEU A 110 9.52 8.92 -14.68
C LEU A 110 8.12 8.48 -14.27
N ALA A 111 7.33 9.38 -13.68
CA ALA A 111 5.95 9.11 -13.34
C ALA A 111 5.12 8.73 -14.59
N GLY A 112 5.32 9.42 -15.70
CA GLY A 112 4.67 9.10 -16.98
C GLY A 112 5.03 7.72 -17.50
N ARG A 113 6.31 7.31 -17.37
CA ARG A 113 6.74 5.95 -17.73
C ARG A 113 6.09 4.90 -16.83
N TRP A 114 6.03 5.14 -15.52
CA TRP A 114 5.33 4.24 -14.59
C TRP A 114 3.85 4.11 -14.94
N PHE A 115 3.20 5.23 -15.26
CA PHE A 115 1.79 5.23 -15.64
C PHE A 115 1.52 4.26 -16.81
N SER A 116 2.37 4.29 -17.83
CA SER A 116 2.25 3.40 -18.99
C SER A 116 2.61 1.95 -18.66
N GLN A 117 3.67 1.72 -17.87
CA GLN A 117 4.16 0.38 -17.54
C GLN A 117 3.19 -0.38 -16.62
N PHE A 118 2.56 0.32 -15.66
CA PHE A 118 1.72 -0.33 -14.65
C PHE A 118 0.28 -0.51 -15.10
N GLU A 119 -0.10 0.00 -16.24
CA GLU A 119 -1.44 -0.22 -16.82
C GLU A 119 -1.75 -1.71 -16.95
N GLY A 120 -0.81 -2.49 -17.46
CA GLY A 120 -0.95 -3.94 -17.63
C GLY A 120 -0.87 -4.75 -16.32
N ALA A 121 -0.47 -4.13 -15.21
CA ALA A 121 -0.34 -4.79 -13.91
C ALA A 121 -1.62 -4.75 -13.06
N GLY A 122 -2.73 -4.25 -13.60
CA GLY A 122 -4.00 -4.16 -12.87
C GLY A 122 -4.08 -2.97 -11.92
N LEU A 123 -3.15 -2.02 -12.00
CA LEU A 123 -3.18 -0.78 -11.23
C LEU A 123 -4.04 0.27 -11.94
N ASP A 124 -4.84 1.01 -11.15
CA ASP A 124 -5.78 1.99 -11.70
C ASP A 124 -5.12 3.26 -12.22
N GLY A 125 -3.90 3.58 -11.76
CA GLY A 125 -3.21 4.81 -12.14
C GLY A 125 -2.21 5.28 -11.10
N LEU A 126 -2.01 6.58 -11.06
CA LEU A 126 -1.09 7.26 -10.15
C LEU A 126 -1.84 8.16 -9.17
N ILE A 127 -1.25 8.36 -7.99
CA ILE A 127 -1.70 9.38 -7.03
C ILE A 127 -0.65 10.49 -7.00
N ALA A 128 -1.07 11.71 -7.27
CA ALA A 128 -0.25 12.91 -7.12
C ALA A 128 -0.60 13.61 -5.81
N LYS A 129 0.38 13.78 -4.94
CA LYS A 129 0.21 14.42 -3.63
C LYS A 129 1.06 15.68 -3.55
N PRO A 130 0.50 16.82 -3.10
CA PRO A 130 1.31 17.99 -2.81
C PRO A 130 2.38 17.68 -1.75
N LEU A 131 3.62 18.07 -2.00
CA LEU A 131 4.74 17.80 -1.09
C LEU A 131 4.61 18.50 0.25
N ASP A 132 3.96 19.67 0.27
CA ASP A 132 3.77 20.51 1.44
C ASP A 132 2.43 20.31 2.15
N GLY A 133 1.58 19.42 1.63
CA GLY A 133 0.27 19.13 2.20
C GLY A 133 0.33 18.23 3.43
N GLY A 134 -0.45 18.56 4.47
CA GLY A 134 -0.68 17.70 5.63
C GLY A 134 -1.63 16.53 5.29
N TYR A 135 -1.74 15.59 6.22
CA TYR A 135 -2.75 14.52 6.13
C TYR A 135 -4.11 15.05 6.57
N GLU A 136 -5.08 15.03 5.70
CA GLU A 136 -6.44 15.49 6.00
C GLU A 136 -7.44 14.37 5.73
N PRO A 137 -7.95 13.72 6.79
CA PRO A 137 -8.97 12.67 6.63
C PRO A 137 -10.25 13.29 6.05
N ASP A 138 -10.92 12.51 5.21
CA ASP A 138 -12.20 12.87 4.57
C ASP A 138 -12.14 14.09 3.64
N LYS A 139 -10.95 14.61 3.34
CA LYS A 139 -10.75 15.70 2.38
C LYS A 139 -9.95 15.23 1.17
N ARG A 140 -10.32 15.76 0.01
CA ARG A 140 -9.63 15.46 -1.24
C ARG A 140 -8.43 16.38 -1.42
N VAL A 141 -7.28 15.98 -0.85
CA VAL A 141 -6.03 16.75 -0.90
C VAL A 141 -5.02 16.16 -1.88
N MET A 142 -5.44 15.19 -2.68
CA MET A 142 -4.58 14.50 -3.67
C MET A 142 -5.34 14.35 -4.99
N PHE A 143 -4.59 14.18 -6.08
CA PHE A 143 -5.14 13.97 -7.42
C PHE A 143 -4.86 12.56 -7.88
N LYS A 144 -5.92 11.85 -8.30
CA LYS A 144 -5.79 10.52 -8.89
C LYS A 144 -5.82 10.63 -10.40
N VAL A 145 -4.78 10.13 -11.06
CA VAL A 145 -4.71 10.02 -12.52
C VAL A 145 -4.99 8.58 -12.89
N ASN A 146 -6.17 8.33 -13.44
CA ASN A 146 -6.63 6.98 -13.81
C ASN A 146 -6.33 6.68 -15.26
N HIS A 147 -6.11 5.38 -15.54
CA HIS A 147 -6.18 4.87 -16.90
C HIS A 147 -7.62 4.91 -17.40
N GLU A 148 -7.81 5.20 -18.69
CA GLU A 148 -9.12 5.08 -19.31
C GLU A 148 -9.52 3.60 -19.35
N ARG A 149 -10.71 3.32 -18.84
CA ARG A 149 -11.31 1.99 -18.97
C ARG A 149 -12.04 1.93 -20.30
N THR A 150 -11.52 1.15 -21.22
CA THR A 150 -12.31 0.75 -22.39
C THR A 150 -13.38 -0.21 -21.93
N ALA A 151 -14.60 0.15 -22.23
CA ALA A 151 -15.76 -0.69 -21.91
C ALA A 151 -15.69 -2.06 -22.62
#